data_4362011f23ac873b7ff35833cba7666d
#
_entry.id   4362011f23ac873b7ff35833cba7666d
#
_cell.length_a   1.000
_cell.length_b   1.000
_cell.length_c   1.000
_cell.angle_alpha   90.00
_cell.angle_beta   90.00
_cell.angle_gamma   90.00
#
_symmetry.space_group_name_H-M   'P 1'
#
loop_
_entity.id
_entity.type
_entity.pdbx_description
1 polymer ?
#
loop_
_entity_poly.entity_id
_entity_poly.type
_entity_poly.pdbx_seq_one_letter_code
_entity_poly.pdbx_strand_id
1 'polypeptide(L)'
;MTDRTEVEEAPRWGLGDVAIGAFLGLVGAQVALGIVLSASGRTADEVDELPLGLVALSQLGLWLGLLGVPLVVTRLKGRGVVADLDLRGRWRDLWTGGWVGAVLQLAVLPILYIPLLDLLDKSTDDLEGPARKLTDRADGTVGVVLLVLIVGIGAPIIEEIFYRGLFQRALLKRGLPPALAIGIVAVVFGASHGELLQLPALILFGAVAGWLAHRHGRLGPPIAAHVAFNMVTVIALLASR
;
A
#
# COMPACT_ATOMS: atom_id res chain seq x y z
N MET A 1 1.65 -48.29 -15.82
CA MET A 1 0.98 -46.98 -15.92
C MET A 1 1.19 -46.30 -14.57
N THR A 2 2.32 -45.62 -14.46
CA THR A 2 2.75 -44.96 -13.18
C THR A 2 2.14 -43.58 -13.16
N ASP A 3 1.10 -43.43 -12.33
CA ASP A 3 0.55 -42.14 -11.94
C ASP A 3 1.63 -41.42 -11.11
N ARG A 4 2.46 -40.62 -11.77
CA ARG A 4 3.27 -39.62 -11.10
C ARG A 4 2.34 -38.45 -10.82
N THR A 5 1.68 -38.47 -9.66
CA THR A 5 1.19 -37.24 -9.06
C THR A 5 2.40 -36.35 -8.87
N GLU A 6 2.60 -35.39 -9.77
CA GLU A 6 3.57 -34.31 -9.59
C GLU A 6 3.21 -33.63 -8.26
N VAL A 7 4.00 -33.90 -7.24
CA VAL A 7 3.91 -33.15 -5.98
C VAL A 7 4.32 -31.74 -6.35
N GLU A 8 3.33 -30.87 -6.50
CA GLU A 8 3.56 -29.45 -6.79
C GLU A 8 4.39 -28.87 -5.65
N GLU A 9 5.69 -28.66 -5.91
CA GLU A 9 6.61 -28.14 -4.89
C GLU A 9 6.09 -26.78 -4.36
N ALA A 10 6.04 -26.66 -3.03
CA ALA A 10 5.62 -25.42 -2.39
C ALA A 10 6.61 -24.29 -2.76
N PRO A 11 6.10 -23.06 -3.01
CA PRO A 11 6.97 -21.93 -3.34
C PRO A 11 8.06 -21.72 -2.30
N ARG A 12 9.32 -21.49 -2.73
CA ARG A 12 10.49 -21.36 -1.83
C ARG A 12 10.72 -19.92 -1.34
N TRP A 13 9.98 -18.92 -1.85
CA TRP A 13 10.05 -17.56 -1.34
C TRP A 13 9.43 -17.45 0.06
N GLY A 14 9.85 -16.48 0.86
CA GLY A 14 9.42 -16.32 2.26
C GLY A 14 9.84 -15.01 2.89
N LEU A 15 9.97 -14.99 4.24
CA LEU A 15 10.26 -13.77 5.00
C LEU A 15 11.61 -13.11 4.66
N GLY A 16 12.60 -13.89 4.24
CA GLY A 16 13.87 -13.33 3.76
C GLY A 16 13.67 -12.45 2.51
N ASP A 17 12.79 -12.88 1.60
CA ASP A 17 12.46 -12.10 0.40
C ASP A 17 11.63 -10.86 0.75
N VAL A 18 10.77 -10.92 1.77
CA VAL A 18 10.06 -9.76 2.32
C VAL A 18 11.06 -8.73 2.85
N ALA A 19 12.03 -9.17 3.66
CA ALA A 19 13.06 -8.29 4.20
C ALA A 19 13.89 -7.63 3.09
N ILE A 20 14.28 -8.40 2.06
CA ILE A 20 14.99 -7.88 0.89
C ILE A 20 14.13 -6.83 0.15
N GLY A 21 12.84 -7.10 -0.07
CA GLY A 21 11.93 -6.16 -0.73
C GLY A 21 11.75 -4.85 0.03
N ALA A 22 11.56 -4.92 1.35
CA ALA A 22 11.48 -3.76 2.21
C ALA A 22 12.78 -2.96 2.20
N PHE A 23 13.93 -3.62 2.37
CA PHE A 23 15.25 -2.98 2.35
C PHE A 23 15.55 -2.30 1.02
N LEU A 24 15.37 -3.01 -0.10
CA LEU A 24 15.59 -2.43 -1.43
C LEU A 24 14.61 -1.31 -1.75
N GLY A 25 13.38 -1.39 -1.26
CA GLY A 25 12.42 -0.29 -1.39
C GLY A 25 12.86 0.96 -0.63
N LEU A 26 13.26 0.81 0.63
CA LEU A 26 13.74 1.94 1.44
C LEU A 26 15.02 2.57 0.86
N VAL A 27 16.01 1.75 0.52
CA VAL A 27 17.26 2.24 -0.10
C VAL A 27 16.97 2.87 -1.46
N GLY A 28 16.12 2.21 -2.26
CA GLY A 28 15.73 2.72 -3.58
C GLY A 28 15.01 4.07 -3.49
N ALA A 29 14.14 4.26 -2.51
CA ALA A 29 13.47 5.54 -2.27
C ALA A 29 14.48 6.65 -1.95
N GLN A 30 15.45 6.39 -1.05
CA GLN A 30 16.48 7.37 -0.69
C GLN A 30 17.39 7.71 -1.88
N VAL A 31 17.81 6.70 -2.63
CA VAL A 31 18.65 6.90 -3.83
C VAL A 31 17.89 7.69 -4.89
N ALA A 32 16.63 7.33 -5.17
CA ALA A 32 15.82 8.03 -6.15
C ALA A 32 15.56 9.49 -5.73
N LEU A 33 15.25 9.74 -4.45
CA LEU A 33 15.11 11.09 -3.91
C LEU A 33 16.40 11.88 -4.04
N GLY A 34 17.55 11.31 -3.68
CA GLY A 34 18.86 11.95 -3.83
C GLY A 34 19.19 12.33 -5.29
N ILE A 35 18.87 11.44 -6.24
CA ILE A 35 19.02 11.72 -7.68
C ILE A 35 18.09 12.88 -8.09
N VAL A 36 16.83 12.85 -7.68
CA VAL A 36 15.84 13.90 -8.00
C VAL A 36 16.30 15.26 -7.46
N LEU A 37 16.72 15.32 -6.20
CA LEU A 37 17.22 16.56 -5.59
C LEU A 37 18.45 17.09 -6.33
N SER A 38 19.45 16.23 -6.55
CA SER A 38 20.67 16.60 -7.27
C SER A 38 20.38 17.10 -8.69
N ALA A 39 19.54 16.39 -9.45
CA ALA A 39 19.19 16.73 -10.81
C ALA A 39 18.36 18.01 -10.92
N SER A 40 17.57 18.34 -9.89
CA SER A 40 16.75 19.57 -9.82
C SER A 40 17.48 20.76 -9.19
N GLY A 41 18.72 20.58 -8.71
CA GLY A 41 19.50 21.61 -8.01
C GLY A 41 18.92 21.98 -6.65
N ARG A 42 18.17 21.07 -6.02
CA ARG A 42 17.51 21.28 -4.73
C ARG A 42 18.21 20.56 -3.60
N THR A 43 17.99 21.05 -2.39
CA THR A 43 18.54 20.49 -1.14
C THR A 43 17.52 19.63 -0.41
N ALA A 44 17.96 18.91 0.61
CA ALA A 44 17.08 18.07 1.43
C ALA A 44 15.99 18.87 2.17
N ASP A 45 16.25 20.13 2.52
CA ASP A 45 15.30 21.01 3.21
C ASP A 45 14.13 21.45 2.29
N GLU A 46 14.30 21.29 0.98
CA GLU A 46 13.30 21.66 -0.04
C GLU A 46 12.45 20.46 -0.51
N VAL A 47 12.52 19.32 0.16
CA VAL A 47 11.73 18.12 -0.19
C VAL A 47 10.22 18.38 -0.17
N ASP A 48 9.78 19.18 0.79
CA ASP A 48 8.37 19.56 0.92
C ASP A 48 7.89 20.49 -0.21
N GLU A 49 8.80 21.09 -0.95
CA GLU A 49 8.52 22.01 -2.09
C GLU A 49 8.66 21.32 -3.45
N LEU A 50 8.97 20.01 -3.49
CA LEU A 50 9.11 19.30 -4.75
C LEU A 50 7.79 19.27 -5.53
N PRO A 51 7.80 19.59 -6.83
CA PRO A 51 6.67 19.38 -7.71
C PRO A 51 6.24 17.91 -7.69
N LEU A 52 4.93 17.65 -7.81
CA LEU A 52 4.37 16.30 -7.73
C LEU A 52 5.03 15.31 -8.71
N GLY A 53 5.43 15.76 -9.91
CA GLY A 53 6.13 14.92 -10.88
C GLY A 53 7.49 14.42 -10.37
N LEU A 54 8.23 15.23 -9.60
CA LEU A 54 9.50 14.84 -8.99
C LEU A 54 9.27 13.90 -7.78
N VAL A 55 8.23 14.13 -6.99
CA VAL A 55 7.79 13.19 -5.94
C VAL A 55 7.44 11.84 -6.56
N ALA A 56 6.71 11.84 -7.68
CA ALA A 56 6.38 10.63 -8.42
C ALA A 56 7.62 9.85 -8.87
N LEU A 57 8.63 10.53 -9.38
CA LEU A 57 9.89 9.90 -9.78
C LEU A 57 10.63 9.29 -8.59
N SER A 58 10.67 9.97 -7.44
CA SER A 58 11.29 9.42 -6.24
C SER A 58 10.57 8.18 -5.73
N GLN A 59 9.25 8.11 -5.88
CA GLN A 59 8.43 6.96 -5.50
C GLN A 59 8.77 5.69 -6.29
N LEU A 60 9.27 5.80 -7.52
CA LEU A 60 9.70 4.64 -8.31
C LEU A 60 10.81 3.83 -7.61
N GLY A 61 11.66 4.48 -6.84
CA GLY A 61 12.70 3.81 -6.04
C GLY A 61 12.10 2.87 -4.99
N LEU A 62 11.08 3.32 -4.26
CA LEU A 62 10.33 2.48 -3.31
C LEU A 62 9.66 1.30 -4.02
N TRP A 63 9.03 1.57 -5.15
CA TRP A 63 8.29 0.58 -5.92
C TRP A 63 9.18 -0.51 -6.52
N LEU A 64 10.46 -0.23 -6.82
CA LEU A 64 11.42 -1.26 -7.24
C LEU A 64 11.56 -2.38 -6.19
N GLY A 65 11.58 -2.05 -4.90
CA GLY A 65 11.61 -3.05 -3.85
C GLY A 65 10.24 -3.70 -3.63
N LEU A 66 9.19 -2.89 -3.42
CA LEU A 66 7.87 -3.39 -3.04
C LEU A 66 7.14 -4.15 -4.17
N LEU A 67 7.41 -3.85 -5.43
CA LEU A 67 6.87 -4.57 -6.57
C LEU A 67 7.89 -5.50 -7.21
N GLY A 68 9.11 -5.01 -7.44
CA GLY A 68 10.14 -5.75 -8.16
C GLY A 68 10.50 -7.07 -7.47
N VAL A 69 10.71 -7.06 -6.15
CA VAL A 69 11.06 -8.28 -5.42
C VAL A 69 9.93 -9.32 -5.47
N PRO A 70 8.66 -9.02 -5.14
CA PRO A 70 7.56 -9.98 -5.34
C PRO A 70 7.51 -10.58 -6.75
N LEU A 71 7.64 -9.76 -7.78
CA LEU A 71 7.61 -10.23 -9.17
C LEU A 71 8.77 -11.17 -9.51
N VAL A 72 9.97 -10.86 -9.03
CA VAL A 72 11.18 -11.68 -9.30
C VAL A 72 11.14 -12.98 -8.52
N VAL A 73 10.86 -12.93 -7.20
CA VAL A 73 10.95 -14.12 -6.36
C VAL A 73 9.85 -15.15 -6.66
N THR A 74 8.66 -14.71 -7.05
CA THR A 74 7.59 -15.62 -7.45
C THR A 74 7.89 -16.31 -8.78
N ARG A 75 8.64 -15.65 -9.68
CA ARG A 75 9.11 -16.29 -10.92
C ARG A 75 10.27 -17.26 -10.71
N LEU A 76 11.23 -16.88 -9.86
CA LEU A 76 12.47 -17.65 -9.67
C LEU A 76 12.35 -18.75 -8.61
N LYS A 77 11.52 -18.54 -7.59
CA LYS A 77 11.39 -19.44 -6.43
C LYS A 77 9.98 -19.97 -6.20
N GLY A 78 9.05 -19.65 -7.09
CA GLY A 78 7.64 -19.97 -6.97
C GLY A 78 7.06 -20.54 -8.25
N ARG A 79 5.73 -20.51 -8.33
CA ARG A 79 4.91 -21.00 -9.47
C ARG A 79 4.53 -19.89 -10.43
N GLY A 80 5.04 -18.69 -10.22
CA GLY A 80 4.78 -17.52 -11.03
C GLY A 80 3.90 -16.47 -10.34
N VAL A 81 3.95 -15.25 -10.88
CA VAL A 81 3.34 -14.05 -10.30
C VAL A 81 1.85 -14.22 -10.02
N VAL A 82 1.10 -14.69 -11.01
CA VAL A 82 -0.37 -14.81 -10.90
C VAL A 82 -0.77 -15.89 -9.87
N ALA A 83 -0.06 -17.03 -9.87
CA ALA A 83 -0.36 -18.16 -9.01
C ALA A 83 0.00 -17.87 -7.55
N ASP A 84 1.19 -17.31 -7.31
CA ASP A 84 1.70 -17.12 -5.96
C ASP A 84 1.14 -15.88 -5.26
N LEU A 85 0.86 -14.81 -6.02
CA LEU A 85 0.30 -13.56 -5.47
C LEU A 85 -1.24 -13.50 -5.60
N ASP A 86 -1.86 -14.52 -6.23
CA ASP A 86 -3.30 -14.57 -6.50
C ASP A 86 -3.87 -13.27 -7.10
N LEU A 87 -3.19 -12.79 -8.13
CA LEU A 87 -3.58 -11.58 -8.89
C LEU A 87 -4.81 -11.82 -9.79
N ARG A 88 -5.70 -12.71 -9.36
CA ARG A 88 -6.94 -13.02 -10.06
C ARG A 88 -8.02 -12.03 -9.65
N GLY A 89 -8.22 -10.99 -10.44
CA GLY A 89 -9.30 -10.04 -10.26
C GLY A 89 -10.62 -10.55 -10.83
N ARG A 90 -11.73 -10.21 -10.19
CA ARG A 90 -13.10 -10.39 -10.69
C ARG A 90 -13.78 -9.04 -10.66
N TRP A 91 -14.66 -8.75 -11.60
CA TRP A 91 -15.41 -7.48 -11.61
C TRP A 91 -16.17 -7.23 -10.30
N ARG A 92 -16.64 -8.31 -9.64
CA ARG A 92 -17.28 -8.24 -8.32
C ARG A 92 -16.37 -7.73 -7.20
N ASP A 93 -15.06 -7.85 -7.37
CA ASP A 93 -14.09 -7.37 -6.37
C ASP A 93 -14.14 -5.85 -6.25
N LEU A 94 -14.44 -5.14 -7.36
CA LEU A 94 -14.63 -3.69 -7.36
C LEU A 94 -15.77 -3.26 -6.44
N TRP A 95 -16.87 -4.01 -6.44
CA TRP A 95 -18.00 -3.73 -5.55
C TRP A 95 -17.68 -4.16 -4.11
N THR A 96 -17.23 -5.41 -3.92
CA THR A 96 -16.98 -5.95 -2.58
C THR A 96 -15.91 -5.14 -1.84
N GLY A 97 -14.77 -4.92 -2.48
CA GLY A 97 -13.67 -4.14 -1.91
C GLY A 97 -14.00 -2.65 -1.89
N GLY A 98 -14.48 -2.10 -3.01
CA GLY A 98 -14.79 -0.68 -3.13
C GLY A 98 -15.75 -0.17 -2.06
N TRP A 99 -16.84 -0.92 -1.78
CA TRP A 99 -17.74 -0.59 -0.68
C TRP A 99 -17.03 -0.58 0.68
N VAL A 100 -16.22 -1.61 0.96
CA VAL A 100 -15.50 -1.70 2.23
C VAL A 100 -14.56 -0.51 2.40
N GLY A 101 -13.76 -0.17 1.37
CA GLY A 101 -12.86 0.97 1.42
C GLY A 101 -13.59 2.30 1.60
N ALA A 102 -14.67 2.52 0.84
CA ALA A 102 -15.48 3.73 0.97
C ALA A 102 -16.15 3.87 2.34
N VAL A 103 -16.73 2.79 2.88
CA VAL A 103 -17.35 2.79 4.22
C VAL A 103 -16.31 3.03 5.31
N LEU A 104 -15.13 2.41 5.21
CA LEU A 104 -14.04 2.70 6.14
C LEU A 104 -13.71 4.18 6.16
N GLN A 105 -13.49 4.78 4.99
CA GLN A 105 -13.06 6.18 4.90
C GLN A 105 -14.18 7.16 5.29
N LEU A 106 -15.42 6.93 4.85
CA LEU A 106 -16.51 7.89 5.03
C LEU A 106 -17.27 7.74 6.35
N ALA A 107 -17.26 6.56 6.96
CA ALA A 107 -18.04 6.31 8.17
C ALA A 107 -17.18 5.85 9.34
N VAL A 108 -16.36 4.82 9.16
CA VAL A 108 -15.63 4.21 10.29
C VAL A 108 -14.53 5.13 10.81
N LEU A 109 -13.74 5.75 9.92
CA LEU A 109 -12.68 6.64 10.36
C LEU A 109 -13.20 7.91 11.04
N PRO A 110 -14.21 8.64 10.56
CA PRO A 110 -14.78 9.74 11.31
C PRO A 110 -15.25 9.35 12.72
N ILE A 111 -15.93 8.20 12.86
CA ILE A 111 -16.35 7.70 14.18
C ILE A 111 -15.15 7.42 15.09
N LEU A 112 -14.05 6.86 14.55
CA LEU A 112 -12.82 6.62 15.29
C LEU A 112 -12.12 7.91 15.69
N TYR A 113 -12.04 8.87 14.76
CA TYR A 113 -11.21 10.07 14.93
C TYR A 113 -11.89 11.20 15.68
N ILE A 114 -13.23 11.33 15.66
CA ILE A 114 -13.93 12.36 16.46
C ILE A 114 -13.47 12.32 17.92
N PRO A 115 -13.60 11.21 18.68
CA PRO A 115 -13.14 11.18 20.08
C PRO A 115 -11.61 11.16 20.22
N LEU A 116 -10.88 10.63 19.26
CA LEU A 116 -9.42 10.54 19.34
C LEU A 116 -8.75 11.90 19.16
N LEU A 117 -9.23 12.72 18.23
CA LEU A 117 -8.72 14.07 17.99
C LEU A 117 -9.00 14.98 19.20
N ASP A 118 -10.21 14.89 19.76
CA ASP A 118 -10.57 15.60 20.99
C ASP A 118 -9.64 15.23 22.16
N LEU A 119 -9.40 13.92 22.36
CA LEU A 119 -8.50 13.41 23.39
C LEU A 119 -7.04 13.89 23.23
N LEU A 120 -6.58 14.03 21.99
CA LEU A 120 -5.19 14.40 21.66
C LEU A 120 -4.99 15.92 21.48
N ASP A 121 -6.04 16.72 21.64
CA ASP A 121 -6.03 18.15 21.32
C ASP A 121 -5.51 18.43 19.89
N LYS A 122 -6.07 17.68 18.92
CA LYS A 122 -5.74 17.73 17.49
C LYS A 122 -6.96 18.05 16.65
N SER A 123 -6.71 18.61 15.47
CA SER A 123 -7.74 18.95 14.48
C SER A 123 -7.80 17.95 13.33
N THR A 124 -8.86 18.03 12.55
CA THR A 124 -8.95 17.30 11.27
C THR A 124 -7.85 17.75 10.29
N ASP A 125 -7.47 19.02 10.31
CA ASP A 125 -6.37 19.52 9.46
C ASP A 125 -5.02 18.91 9.83
N ASP A 126 -4.76 18.62 11.10
CA ASP A 126 -3.56 17.89 11.53
C ASP A 126 -3.55 16.46 10.95
N LEU A 127 -4.72 15.80 10.93
CA LEU A 127 -4.88 14.46 10.39
C LEU A 127 -4.71 14.41 8.87
N GLU A 128 -5.27 15.38 8.17
CA GLU A 128 -5.25 15.47 6.71
C GLU A 128 -3.95 16.05 6.15
N GLY A 129 -3.14 16.69 6.99
CA GLY A 129 -1.94 17.44 6.60
C GLY A 129 -1.04 16.73 5.59
N PRO A 130 -0.61 15.47 5.82
CA PRO A 130 0.24 14.74 4.87
C PRO A 130 -0.41 14.54 3.49
N ALA A 131 -1.69 14.19 3.45
CA ALA A 131 -2.42 13.99 2.21
C ALA A 131 -2.69 15.33 1.49
N ARG A 132 -3.00 16.39 2.25
CA ARG A 132 -3.21 17.75 1.74
C ARG A 132 -1.94 18.29 1.09
N LYS A 133 -0.77 18.13 1.70
CA LYS A 133 0.53 18.52 1.12
C LYS A 133 0.74 17.91 -0.28
N LEU A 134 0.40 16.64 -0.49
CA LEU A 134 0.51 16.00 -1.80
C LEU A 134 -0.54 16.52 -2.78
N THR A 135 -1.77 16.70 -2.29
CA THR A 135 -2.88 17.20 -3.10
C THR A 135 -2.58 18.62 -3.60
N ASP A 136 -2.10 19.50 -2.73
CA ASP A 136 -1.79 20.90 -3.07
C ASP A 136 -0.70 21.06 -4.12
N ARG A 137 0.18 20.04 -4.28
CA ARG A 137 1.19 20.00 -5.36
C ARG A 137 0.61 19.58 -6.72
N ALA A 138 -0.65 19.14 -6.78
CA ALA A 138 -1.29 18.68 -8.01
C ALA A 138 -1.89 19.84 -8.79
N ASP A 139 -1.05 20.62 -9.47
CA ASP A 139 -1.46 21.75 -10.29
C ASP A 139 -1.98 21.33 -11.66
N GLY A 140 -3.10 21.92 -12.08
CA GLY A 140 -3.73 21.67 -13.36
C GLY A 140 -4.13 20.21 -13.59
N THR A 141 -4.60 19.92 -14.80
CA THR A 141 -5.09 18.57 -15.15
C THR A 141 -4.01 17.48 -15.05
N VAL A 142 -2.78 17.80 -15.45
CA VAL A 142 -1.66 16.82 -15.41
C VAL A 142 -1.32 16.46 -13.97
N GLY A 143 -1.24 17.44 -13.07
CA GLY A 143 -0.98 17.18 -11.65
C GLY A 143 -2.06 16.31 -11.01
N VAL A 144 -3.34 16.61 -11.29
CA VAL A 144 -4.47 15.80 -10.80
C VAL A 144 -4.42 14.37 -11.33
N VAL A 145 -4.14 14.18 -12.62
CA VAL A 145 -3.99 12.84 -13.21
C VAL A 145 -2.85 12.08 -12.57
N LEU A 146 -1.69 12.71 -12.36
CA LEU A 146 -0.54 12.10 -11.67
C LEU A 146 -0.90 11.72 -10.23
N LEU A 147 -1.57 12.58 -9.47
CA LEU A 147 -2.00 12.29 -8.11
C LEU A 147 -2.90 11.05 -8.06
N VAL A 148 -3.91 11.00 -8.93
CA VAL A 148 -4.84 9.86 -9.03
C VAL A 148 -4.08 8.58 -9.40
N LEU A 149 -3.19 8.63 -10.39
CA LEU A 149 -2.45 7.45 -10.84
C LEU A 149 -1.46 6.94 -9.80
N ILE A 150 -0.81 7.82 -9.05
CA ILE A 150 0.23 7.43 -8.10
C ILE A 150 -0.37 7.10 -6.74
N VAL A 151 -1.12 8.04 -6.15
CA VAL A 151 -1.65 7.90 -4.78
C VAL A 151 -2.96 7.13 -4.76
N GLY A 152 -3.84 7.39 -5.72
CA GLY A 152 -5.17 6.76 -5.76
C GLY A 152 -5.14 5.31 -6.23
N ILE A 153 -4.23 4.94 -7.14
CA ILE A 153 -4.26 3.64 -7.81
C ILE A 153 -2.93 2.88 -7.67
N GLY A 154 -1.81 3.50 -8.03
CA GLY A 154 -0.51 2.82 -8.15
C GLY A 154 0.02 2.33 -6.80
N ALA A 155 0.12 3.22 -5.82
CA ALA A 155 0.55 2.87 -4.47
C ALA A 155 -0.33 1.76 -3.87
N PRO A 156 -1.67 1.86 -3.84
CA PRO A 156 -2.56 0.79 -3.39
C PRO A 156 -2.28 -0.57 -4.01
N ILE A 157 -2.12 -0.64 -5.33
CA ILE A 157 -1.85 -1.93 -6.00
C ILE A 157 -0.51 -2.52 -5.56
N ILE A 158 0.54 -1.72 -5.54
CA ILE A 158 1.90 -2.16 -5.21
C ILE A 158 2.00 -2.58 -3.75
N GLU A 159 1.38 -1.82 -2.87
CA GLU A 159 1.36 -2.12 -1.44
C GLU A 159 0.58 -3.41 -1.15
N GLU A 160 -0.58 -3.63 -1.79
CA GLU A 160 -1.32 -4.89 -1.61
C GLU A 160 -0.52 -6.10 -2.11
N ILE A 161 0.19 -5.97 -3.23
CA ILE A 161 1.08 -7.02 -3.75
C ILE A 161 2.17 -7.34 -2.72
N PHE A 162 2.78 -6.34 -2.11
CA PHE A 162 3.84 -6.56 -1.13
C PHE A 162 3.29 -7.07 0.21
N TYR A 163 2.36 -6.33 0.82
CA TYR A 163 1.90 -6.64 2.18
C TYR A 163 1.01 -7.88 2.24
N ARG A 164 0.05 -8.04 1.32
CA ARG A 164 -0.89 -9.16 1.33
C ARG A 164 -0.44 -10.29 0.43
N GLY A 165 0.13 -9.97 -0.73
CA GLY A 165 0.63 -10.95 -1.69
C GLY A 165 1.88 -11.66 -1.21
N LEU A 166 2.89 -10.94 -0.71
CA LEU A 166 4.16 -11.52 -0.28
C LEU A 166 4.24 -11.69 1.24
N PHE A 167 4.11 -10.61 2.03
CA PHE A 167 4.41 -10.64 3.47
C PHE A 167 3.40 -11.47 4.26
N GLN A 168 2.11 -11.18 4.16
CA GLN A 168 1.08 -11.94 4.90
C GLN A 168 1.13 -13.43 4.54
N ARG A 169 1.31 -13.78 3.28
CA ARG A 169 1.43 -15.17 2.84
C ARG A 169 2.71 -15.83 3.34
N ALA A 170 3.83 -15.10 3.42
CA ALA A 170 5.06 -15.62 3.99
C ALA A 170 4.89 -16.00 5.47
N LEU A 171 4.13 -15.22 6.26
CA LEU A 171 3.79 -15.54 7.64
C LEU A 171 2.86 -16.76 7.73
N LEU A 172 1.81 -16.81 6.90
CA LEU A 172 0.89 -17.95 6.85
C LEU A 172 1.60 -19.25 6.46
N LYS A 173 2.52 -19.19 5.52
CA LYS A 173 3.37 -20.34 5.12
C LYS A 173 4.25 -20.86 6.27
N ARG A 174 4.58 -20.02 7.25
CA ARG A 174 5.30 -20.43 8.47
C ARG A 174 4.37 -20.97 9.56
N GLY A 175 3.09 -21.15 9.26
CA GLY A 175 2.10 -21.72 10.19
C GLY A 175 1.55 -20.73 11.21
N LEU A 176 1.76 -19.41 11.03
CA LEU A 176 1.15 -18.44 11.93
C LEU A 176 -0.38 -18.47 11.77
N PRO A 177 -1.13 -18.39 12.88
CA PRO A 177 -2.57 -18.22 12.83
C PRO A 177 -2.96 -16.98 11.99
N PRO A 178 -4.01 -17.06 11.16
CA PRO A 178 -4.39 -15.96 10.26
C PRO A 178 -4.57 -14.61 10.96
N ALA A 179 -5.21 -14.59 12.13
CA ALA A 179 -5.41 -13.35 12.89
C ALA A 179 -4.07 -12.71 13.30
N LEU A 180 -3.08 -13.53 13.70
CA LEU A 180 -1.77 -13.03 14.08
C LEU A 180 -0.99 -12.51 12.86
N ALA A 181 -1.02 -13.25 11.74
CA ALA A 181 -0.37 -12.81 10.50
C ALA A 181 -0.96 -11.49 9.99
N ILE A 182 -2.30 -11.35 10.00
CA ILE A 182 -3.00 -10.12 9.63
C ILE A 182 -2.61 -8.98 10.58
N GLY A 183 -2.62 -9.21 11.89
CA GLY A 183 -2.28 -8.19 12.88
C GLY A 183 -0.84 -7.67 12.73
N ILE A 184 0.14 -8.59 12.56
CA ILE A 184 1.54 -8.20 12.33
C ILE A 184 1.67 -7.34 11.07
N VAL A 185 1.07 -7.79 9.96
CA VAL A 185 1.17 -7.05 8.68
C VAL A 185 0.45 -5.70 8.77
N ALA A 186 -0.69 -5.62 9.46
CA ALA A 186 -1.42 -4.37 9.67
C ALA A 186 -0.59 -3.35 10.46
N VAL A 187 0.07 -3.78 11.53
CA VAL A 187 0.94 -2.90 12.33
C VAL A 187 2.14 -2.42 11.52
N VAL A 188 2.81 -3.33 10.79
CA VAL A 188 3.97 -2.96 9.95
C VAL A 188 3.54 -2.04 8.81
N PHE A 189 2.38 -2.30 8.18
CA PHE A 189 1.80 -1.43 7.15
C PHE A 189 1.54 -0.01 7.70
N GLY A 190 0.86 0.11 8.83
CA GLY A 190 0.61 1.41 9.45
C GLY A 190 1.90 2.14 9.82
N ALA A 191 2.83 1.44 10.48
CA ALA A 191 4.10 2.02 10.92
C ALA A 191 5.00 2.46 9.75
N SER A 192 4.93 1.81 8.59
CA SER A 192 5.74 2.15 7.42
C SER A 192 5.40 3.51 6.79
N HIS A 193 4.27 4.09 7.14
CA HIS A 193 3.87 5.43 6.67
C HIS A 193 4.52 6.57 7.47
N GLY A 194 5.04 6.29 8.68
CA GLY A 194 5.73 7.30 9.50
C GLY A 194 4.81 8.35 10.15
N GLU A 195 3.50 8.26 9.99
CA GLU A 195 2.51 9.23 10.43
C GLU A 195 1.78 8.75 11.70
N LEU A 196 2.23 9.22 12.86
CA LEU A 196 1.70 8.75 14.16
C LEU A 196 0.20 9.02 14.34
N LEU A 197 -0.28 10.17 13.88
CA LEU A 197 -1.70 10.51 14.00
C LEU A 197 -2.56 9.63 13.09
N GLN A 198 -2.08 9.23 11.92
CA GLN A 198 -2.78 8.34 11.00
C GLN A 198 -2.63 6.86 11.36
N LEU A 199 -1.71 6.50 12.26
CA LEU A 199 -1.37 5.11 12.59
C LEU A 199 -2.59 4.25 12.96
N PRO A 200 -3.55 4.69 13.80
CA PRO A 200 -4.74 3.89 14.12
C PRO A 200 -5.59 3.56 12.89
N ALA A 201 -5.79 4.55 11.99
CA ALA A 201 -6.52 4.35 10.75
C ALA A 201 -5.83 3.36 9.82
N LEU A 202 -4.51 3.50 9.66
CA LEU A 202 -3.71 2.66 8.79
C LEU A 202 -3.62 1.21 9.30
N ILE A 203 -3.53 1.01 10.63
CA ILE A 203 -3.61 -0.33 11.23
C ILE A 203 -5.00 -0.94 11.00
N LEU A 204 -6.06 -0.18 11.24
CA LEU A 204 -7.43 -0.65 11.03
C LEU A 204 -7.66 -1.03 9.57
N PHE A 205 -7.30 -0.13 8.63
CA PHE A 205 -7.36 -0.43 7.20
C PHE A 205 -6.51 -1.67 6.86
N GLY A 206 -5.29 -1.73 7.40
CA GLY A 206 -4.36 -2.84 7.23
C GLY A 206 -4.94 -4.18 7.64
N ALA A 207 -5.64 -4.22 8.77
CA ALA A 207 -6.32 -5.42 9.28
C ALA A 207 -7.50 -5.83 8.39
N VAL A 208 -8.31 -4.87 7.94
CA VAL A 208 -9.45 -5.14 7.05
C VAL A 208 -8.97 -5.64 5.68
N ALA A 209 -7.98 -5.01 5.08
CA ALA A 209 -7.39 -5.45 3.81
C ALA A 209 -6.77 -6.85 3.94
N GLY A 210 -6.06 -7.12 5.05
CA GLY A 210 -5.51 -8.44 5.35
C GLY A 210 -6.59 -9.51 5.53
N TRP A 211 -7.69 -9.17 6.18
CA TRP A 211 -8.86 -10.05 6.31
C TRP A 211 -9.52 -10.31 4.95
N LEU A 212 -9.70 -9.28 4.11
CA LEU A 212 -10.24 -9.44 2.75
C LEU A 212 -9.36 -10.38 1.91
N ALA A 213 -8.02 -10.19 1.94
CA ALA A 213 -7.09 -11.06 1.24
C ALA A 213 -7.21 -12.53 1.71
N HIS A 214 -7.25 -12.75 3.03
CA HIS A 214 -7.40 -14.08 3.62
C HIS A 214 -8.76 -14.72 3.29
N ARG A 215 -9.85 -13.96 3.49
CA ARG A 215 -11.22 -14.44 3.29
C ARG A 215 -11.52 -14.84 1.85
N HIS A 216 -10.96 -14.11 0.89
CA HIS A 216 -11.22 -14.32 -0.53
C HIS A 216 -10.12 -15.12 -1.24
N GLY A 217 -8.97 -15.35 -0.60
CA GLY A 217 -7.83 -16.07 -1.17
C GLY A 217 -7.18 -15.38 -2.38
N ARG A 218 -7.43 -14.08 -2.60
CA ARG A 218 -6.93 -13.31 -3.74
C ARG A 218 -6.83 -11.82 -3.43
N LEU A 219 -6.05 -11.07 -4.24
CA LEU A 219 -5.76 -9.65 -4.02
C LEU A 219 -6.81 -8.69 -4.59
N GLY A 220 -7.72 -9.12 -5.44
CA GLY A 220 -8.74 -8.24 -6.03
C GLY A 220 -9.54 -7.42 -5.01
N PRO A 221 -10.17 -8.04 -3.99
CA PRO A 221 -10.93 -7.31 -2.98
C PRO A 221 -10.10 -6.31 -2.16
N PRO A 222 -8.93 -6.65 -1.57
CA PRO A 222 -8.14 -5.66 -0.84
C PRO A 222 -7.59 -4.54 -1.73
N ILE A 223 -7.18 -4.81 -2.98
CA ILE A 223 -6.78 -3.77 -3.93
C ILE A 223 -7.95 -2.80 -4.18
N ALA A 224 -9.14 -3.31 -4.46
CA ALA A 224 -10.31 -2.47 -4.70
C ALA A 224 -10.69 -1.64 -3.45
N ALA A 225 -10.55 -2.23 -2.25
CA ALA A 225 -10.78 -1.51 -1.00
C ALA A 225 -9.76 -0.38 -0.80
N HIS A 226 -8.49 -0.64 -1.09
CA HIS A 226 -7.42 0.33 -0.92
C HIS A 226 -7.55 1.48 -1.93
N VAL A 227 -7.80 1.16 -3.21
CA VAL A 227 -8.07 2.17 -4.23
C VAL A 227 -9.26 3.05 -3.84
N ALA A 228 -10.38 2.46 -3.39
CA ALA A 228 -11.55 3.23 -2.98
C ALA A 228 -11.27 4.10 -1.75
N PHE A 229 -10.55 3.57 -0.76
CA PHE A 229 -10.14 4.29 0.44
C PHE A 229 -9.31 5.54 0.09
N ASN A 230 -8.26 5.39 -0.72
CA ASN A 230 -7.41 6.51 -1.14
C ASN A 230 -8.15 7.47 -2.07
N MET A 231 -8.96 6.97 -3.01
CA MET A 231 -9.71 7.82 -3.93
C MET A 231 -10.74 8.70 -3.24
N VAL A 232 -11.41 8.23 -2.18
CA VAL A 232 -12.30 9.07 -1.37
C VAL A 232 -11.53 10.24 -0.78
N THR A 233 -10.35 10.02 -0.20
CA THR A 233 -9.49 11.09 0.33
C THR A 233 -9.05 12.06 -0.76
N VAL A 234 -8.53 11.55 -1.88
CA VAL A 234 -8.07 12.38 -3.00
C VAL A 234 -9.21 13.25 -3.54
N ILE A 235 -10.40 12.68 -3.75
CA ILE A 235 -11.57 13.42 -4.25
C ILE A 235 -12.01 14.49 -3.24
N ALA A 236 -12.11 14.14 -1.95
CA ALA A 236 -12.51 15.08 -0.91
C ALA A 236 -11.57 16.29 -0.82
N LEU A 237 -10.25 16.04 -0.82
CA LEU A 237 -9.23 17.09 -0.76
C LEU A 237 -9.20 17.95 -2.02
N LEU A 238 -9.38 17.36 -3.21
CA LEU A 238 -9.49 18.14 -4.46
C LEU A 238 -10.75 19.00 -4.52
N ALA A 239 -11.87 18.53 -3.95
CA ALA A 239 -13.13 19.26 -3.92
C ALA A 239 -13.15 20.41 -2.88
N SER A 240 -12.24 20.39 -1.90
CA SER A 240 -12.13 21.41 -0.83
C SER A 240 -11.13 22.54 -1.14
N ARG A 241 -10.55 22.57 -2.33
CA ARG A 241 -9.62 23.61 -2.83
C ARG A 241 -10.28 24.91 -3.16
#